data_449b62b7a05695b9034fbcaa3eb05d41
#
_entry.id   449b62b7a05695b9034fbcaa3eb05d41
#
_cell.length_a   1.000
_cell.length_b   1.000
_cell.length_c   1.000
_cell.angle_alpha   90.00
_cell.angle_beta   90.00
_cell.angle_gamma   90.00
#
_symmetry.space_group_name_H-M   'P 1'
#
loop_
_entity.id
_entity.type
_entity.pdbx_description
1 polymer ?
#
loop_
_entity_poly.entity_id
_entity_poly.type
_entity_poly.pdbx_seq_one_letter_code
_entity_poly.pdbx_strand_id
1 'polypeptide(L)'
;MCIRDRYSIDEFFMDVTDSYHRFSSTVHSFCIKLMKEIYEQTQIYCTIGIGSNMLLSKLAMDIEAKHNDNRIAEWRYQNVPEKLWNIQPLHKFWGINTRTEKKLNKRGIFTIGDLAHYPYQYLKRDFGIKGIDLHLHAHGIDQSKIREKHKITNPSICKSQILMHDYTYEDAKVVMQELIEDVAMRVRLRKMRARTIHFSFGYKDGGGVHKQFTLDEPTNLEKEIWKGVEKWANQLCEKELLYRTLSVSLTQFVPEGIQQLNLFVDEYERKRSEALAKAIDQLQEKYGKGIVSKAISYTDAGTKYGRLGLMAGHKM
;
A
#
# COMPACT_ATOMS: atom_id res chain seq x y z
N MET A 1 28.02 8.15 -4.34
CA MET A 1 27.22 7.43 -3.35
C MET A 1 26.01 6.82 -4.07
N CYS A 2 25.81 5.51 -3.99
CA CYS A 2 24.63 4.89 -4.59
C CYS A 2 23.38 5.39 -3.85
N ILE A 3 22.35 5.80 -4.59
CA ILE A 3 21.09 6.23 -4.02
C ILE A 3 20.11 5.09 -4.20
N ARG A 4 19.53 4.65 -3.08
CA ARG A 4 18.57 3.56 -3.03
C ARG A 4 17.24 4.06 -2.51
N ASP A 5 16.16 3.69 -3.20
CA ASP A 5 14.79 3.88 -2.75
C ASP A 5 14.08 2.54 -2.66
N ARG A 6 13.45 2.29 -1.52
CA ARG A 6 12.68 1.08 -1.28
C ARG A 6 11.33 1.21 -1.96
N TYR A 7 11.08 0.36 -2.95
CA TYR A 7 9.83 0.32 -3.67
C TYR A 7 8.78 -0.56 -2.97
N SER A 8 9.17 -1.78 -2.56
CA SER A 8 8.29 -2.71 -1.84
C SER A 8 9.05 -3.43 -0.71
N ILE A 9 8.50 -4.52 -0.17
CA ILE A 9 9.18 -5.33 0.85
C ILE A 9 10.41 -6.05 0.29
N ASP A 10 10.37 -6.39 -0.98
CA ASP A 10 11.33 -7.25 -1.71
C ASP A 10 11.95 -6.56 -2.94
N GLU A 11 11.59 -5.31 -3.23
CA GLU A 11 12.09 -4.57 -4.38
C GLU A 11 12.61 -3.19 -4.00
N PHE A 12 13.67 -2.75 -4.67
CA PHE A 12 14.20 -1.40 -4.55
C PHE A 12 14.79 -0.91 -5.87
N PHE A 13 14.84 0.40 -6.03
CA PHE A 13 15.58 1.06 -7.11
C PHE A 13 16.93 1.57 -6.60
N MET A 14 17.93 1.53 -7.47
CA MET A 14 19.25 2.04 -7.17
C MET A 14 19.78 2.88 -8.35
N ASP A 15 20.10 4.14 -8.09
CA ASP A 15 20.84 4.96 -9.04
C ASP A 15 22.34 4.75 -8.84
N VAL A 16 22.97 4.12 -9.82
CA VAL A 16 24.39 3.79 -9.80
C VAL A 16 25.21 4.58 -10.82
N THR A 17 24.59 5.52 -11.51
CA THR A 17 25.17 6.28 -12.63
C THR A 17 26.58 6.80 -12.32
N ASP A 18 26.75 7.45 -11.17
CA ASP A 18 28.02 8.08 -10.77
C ASP A 18 28.93 7.17 -9.92
N SER A 19 28.56 5.91 -9.69
CA SER A 19 29.24 5.10 -8.66
C SER A 19 29.61 3.69 -9.07
N TYR A 20 28.98 3.07 -10.06
CA TYR A 20 29.24 1.68 -10.44
C TYR A 20 30.71 1.44 -10.85
N HIS A 21 31.34 2.41 -11.50
CA HIS A 21 32.74 2.34 -11.97
C HIS A 21 33.75 2.18 -10.83
N ARG A 22 33.39 2.49 -9.58
CA ARG A 22 34.24 2.24 -8.40
C ARG A 22 34.29 0.77 -8.00
N PHE A 23 33.33 -0.03 -8.48
CA PHE A 23 33.16 -1.43 -8.11
C PHE A 23 33.40 -2.39 -9.29
N SER A 24 33.17 -1.92 -10.51
CA SER A 24 33.23 -2.74 -11.72
C SER A 24 33.46 -1.87 -12.97
N SER A 25 33.96 -2.49 -14.03
CA SER A 25 34.18 -1.85 -15.32
C SER A 25 32.88 -1.53 -16.08
N THR A 26 31.83 -2.30 -15.86
CA THR A 26 30.53 -2.12 -16.51
C THR A 26 29.39 -2.22 -15.48
N VAL A 27 28.22 -1.63 -15.79
CA VAL A 27 27.00 -1.78 -14.97
C VAL A 27 26.60 -3.24 -14.88
N HIS A 28 26.71 -4.01 -15.96
CA HIS A 28 26.38 -5.43 -15.97
C HIS A 28 27.27 -6.23 -15.00
N SER A 29 28.59 -6.06 -15.05
CA SER A 29 29.51 -6.71 -14.10
C SER A 29 29.30 -6.26 -12.64
N PHE A 30 28.87 -5.02 -12.42
CA PHE A 30 28.44 -4.54 -11.11
C PHE A 30 27.19 -5.31 -10.63
N CYS A 31 26.20 -5.50 -11.49
CA CYS A 31 24.97 -6.23 -11.15
C CYS A 31 25.28 -7.69 -10.80
N ILE A 32 26.16 -8.36 -11.53
CA ILE A 32 26.59 -9.74 -11.20
C ILE A 32 27.23 -9.80 -9.81
N LYS A 33 28.13 -8.87 -9.48
CA LYS A 33 28.74 -8.81 -8.15
C LYS A 33 27.70 -8.59 -7.05
N LEU A 34 26.75 -7.67 -7.28
CA LEU A 34 25.69 -7.38 -6.33
C LEU A 34 24.78 -8.60 -6.08
N MET A 35 24.40 -9.31 -7.13
CA MET A 35 23.60 -10.55 -7.03
C MET A 35 24.33 -11.62 -6.24
N LYS A 36 25.61 -11.78 -6.48
CA LYS A 36 26.47 -12.74 -5.77
C LYS A 36 26.54 -12.40 -4.28
N GLU A 37 26.80 -11.15 -3.94
CA GLU A 37 26.88 -10.66 -2.57
C GLU A 37 25.56 -10.86 -1.81
N ILE A 38 24.43 -10.53 -2.45
CA ILE A 38 23.08 -10.75 -1.87
C ILE A 38 22.89 -12.23 -1.61
N TYR A 39 23.19 -13.10 -2.57
CA TYR A 39 23.04 -14.54 -2.41
C TYR A 39 23.93 -15.11 -1.30
N GLU A 40 25.20 -14.72 -1.24
CA GLU A 40 26.14 -15.18 -0.21
C GLU A 40 25.69 -14.80 1.20
N GLN A 41 25.09 -13.60 1.36
CA GLN A 41 24.63 -13.13 2.68
C GLN A 41 23.24 -13.64 3.07
N THR A 42 22.35 -13.89 2.12
CA THR A 42 20.92 -14.14 2.42
C THR A 42 20.41 -15.48 1.92
N GLN A 43 21.14 -16.15 1.04
CA GLN A 43 20.71 -17.34 0.28
C GLN A 43 19.48 -17.09 -0.61
N ILE A 44 19.20 -15.82 -0.93
CA ILE A 44 18.06 -15.42 -1.77
C ILE A 44 18.57 -15.02 -3.15
N TYR A 45 17.98 -15.62 -4.18
CA TYR A 45 18.22 -15.19 -5.56
C TYR A 45 17.42 -13.93 -5.88
N CYS A 46 18.05 -12.98 -6.56
CA CYS A 46 17.37 -11.78 -7.05
C CYS A 46 17.47 -11.65 -8.57
N THR A 47 16.63 -10.79 -9.13
CA THR A 47 16.64 -10.39 -10.55
C THR A 47 16.90 -8.89 -10.65
N ILE A 48 17.62 -8.47 -11.69
CA ILE A 48 17.97 -7.06 -11.89
C ILE A 48 17.57 -6.61 -13.30
N GLY A 49 16.82 -5.51 -13.35
CA GLY A 49 16.61 -4.76 -14.58
C GLY A 49 17.49 -3.52 -14.60
N ILE A 50 18.22 -3.30 -15.67
CA ILE A 50 19.03 -2.11 -15.93
C ILE A 50 18.26 -1.22 -16.89
N GLY A 51 18.12 0.06 -16.59
CA GLY A 51 17.39 1.00 -17.44
C GLY A 51 17.87 2.43 -17.33
N SER A 52 17.56 3.24 -18.34
CA SER A 52 17.88 4.67 -18.36
C SER A 52 17.03 5.47 -17.34
N ASN A 53 15.96 4.90 -16.85
CA ASN A 53 15.06 5.44 -15.81
C ASN A 53 14.39 4.29 -15.05
N MET A 54 13.57 4.62 -14.03
CA MET A 54 12.93 3.61 -13.18
C MET A 54 11.93 2.75 -13.95
N LEU A 55 11.18 3.32 -14.89
CA LEU A 55 10.23 2.58 -15.73
C LEU A 55 10.93 1.51 -16.57
N LEU A 56 11.95 1.88 -17.34
CA LEU A 56 12.68 0.94 -18.19
C LEU A 56 13.40 -0.13 -17.40
N SER A 57 13.98 0.24 -16.24
CA SER A 57 14.60 -0.71 -15.31
C SER A 57 13.58 -1.71 -14.78
N LYS A 58 12.41 -1.25 -14.32
CA LYS A 58 11.34 -2.11 -13.79
C LYS A 58 10.79 -3.06 -14.85
N LEU A 59 10.54 -2.55 -16.07
CA LEU A 59 10.03 -3.38 -17.17
C LEU A 59 11.07 -4.39 -17.67
N ALA A 60 12.33 -4.01 -17.76
CA ALA A 60 13.41 -4.93 -18.07
C ALA A 60 13.46 -6.09 -17.07
N MET A 61 13.31 -5.79 -15.77
CA MET A 61 13.27 -6.81 -14.73
C MET A 61 12.04 -7.72 -14.87
N ASP A 62 10.84 -7.15 -14.96
CA ASP A 62 9.61 -7.92 -14.92
C ASP A 62 9.35 -8.75 -16.17
N ILE A 63 9.70 -8.22 -17.34
CA ILE A 63 9.36 -8.83 -18.63
C ILE A 63 10.49 -9.74 -19.14
N GLU A 64 11.75 -9.39 -18.90
CA GLU A 64 12.88 -10.12 -19.48
C GLU A 64 13.75 -10.80 -18.42
N ALA A 65 14.25 -10.10 -17.40
CA ALA A 65 15.20 -10.64 -16.44
C ALA A 65 14.63 -11.81 -15.62
N LYS A 66 13.34 -11.79 -15.29
CA LYS A 66 12.66 -12.89 -14.59
C LYS A 66 12.53 -14.18 -15.41
N HIS A 67 12.72 -14.08 -16.73
CA HIS A 67 12.52 -15.17 -17.66
C HIS A 67 13.80 -15.62 -18.36
N ASN A 68 14.96 -15.01 -18.05
CA ASN A 68 16.26 -15.42 -18.59
C ASN A 68 17.15 -16.05 -17.50
N ASP A 69 18.07 -16.91 -17.91
CA ASP A 69 18.96 -17.67 -17.02
C ASP A 69 19.90 -16.75 -16.22
N ASN A 70 20.32 -15.64 -16.81
CA ASN A 70 21.24 -14.69 -16.19
C ASN A 70 20.55 -13.81 -15.16
N ARG A 71 19.21 -13.78 -15.13
CA ARG A 71 18.40 -12.93 -14.24
C ARG A 71 18.73 -11.43 -14.30
N ILE A 72 19.35 -10.99 -15.41
CA ILE A 72 19.68 -9.59 -15.69
C ILE A 72 19.15 -9.24 -17.07
N ALA A 73 18.51 -8.08 -17.20
CA ALA A 73 18.12 -7.53 -18.49
C ALA A 73 18.38 -6.03 -18.53
N GLU A 74 18.63 -5.51 -19.71
CA GLU A 74 18.93 -4.11 -19.93
C GLU A 74 18.02 -3.54 -21.01
N TRP A 75 17.30 -2.43 -20.65
CA TRP A 75 16.47 -1.67 -21.57
C TRP A 75 16.90 -0.21 -21.58
N ARG A 76 17.16 0.30 -22.79
CA ARG A 76 17.50 1.69 -23.05
C ARG A 76 16.44 2.33 -23.95
N TYR A 77 16.51 3.64 -24.14
CA TYR A 77 15.56 4.34 -25.04
C TYR A 77 15.52 3.77 -26.46
N GLN A 78 16.64 3.27 -26.97
CA GLN A 78 16.69 2.64 -28.31
C GLN A 78 15.86 1.36 -28.40
N ASN A 79 15.62 0.68 -27.27
CA ASN A 79 14.83 -0.54 -27.23
C ASN A 79 13.32 -0.30 -27.13
N VAL A 80 12.88 0.96 -26.98
CA VAL A 80 11.46 1.29 -26.81
C VAL A 80 10.58 0.78 -27.95
N PRO A 81 10.88 1.03 -29.24
CA PRO A 81 10.03 0.53 -30.32
C PRO A 81 9.99 -0.99 -30.40
N GLU A 82 11.10 -1.66 -30.14
CA GLU A 82 11.22 -3.12 -30.28
C GLU A 82 10.65 -3.87 -29.06
N LYS A 83 11.00 -3.44 -27.85
CA LYS A 83 10.67 -4.18 -26.61
C LYS A 83 9.42 -3.66 -25.92
N LEU A 84 9.28 -2.32 -25.82
CA LEU A 84 8.22 -1.70 -25.03
C LEU A 84 6.89 -1.68 -25.79
N TRP A 85 6.88 -1.28 -27.08
CA TRP A 85 5.65 -1.14 -27.84
C TRP A 85 4.94 -2.45 -28.12
N ASN A 86 5.65 -3.58 -28.10
CA ASN A 86 5.11 -4.92 -28.30
C ASN A 86 4.48 -5.53 -27.04
N ILE A 87 4.52 -4.83 -25.89
CA ILE A 87 3.94 -5.34 -24.66
C ILE A 87 2.43 -5.49 -24.80
N GLN A 88 1.98 -6.72 -24.61
CA GLN A 88 0.60 -7.12 -24.52
C GLN A 88 0.48 -8.40 -23.67
N PRO A 89 -0.62 -8.58 -22.92
CA PRO A 89 -1.71 -7.62 -22.66
C PRO A 89 -1.22 -6.40 -21.87
N LEU A 90 -1.96 -5.28 -21.96
CA LEU A 90 -1.54 -3.99 -21.39
C LEU A 90 -1.29 -4.03 -19.88
N HIS A 91 -1.95 -4.91 -19.13
CA HIS A 91 -1.73 -5.02 -17.67
C HIS A 91 -0.35 -5.56 -17.27
N LYS A 92 0.45 -6.09 -18.21
CA LYS A 92 1.86 -6.42 -17.98
C LYS A 92 2.75 -5.17 -17.91
N PHE A 93 2.24 -4.04 -18.39
CA PHE A 93 2.95 -2.78 -18.33
C PHE A 93 2.80 -2.14 -16.96
N TRP A 94 3.91 -1.74 -16.36
CA TRP A 94 3.90 -1.12 -15.04
C TRP A 94 3.02 0.13 -15.00
N GLY A 95 2.07 0.17 -14.04
CA GLY A 95 1.10 1.25 -13.90
C GLY A 95 -0.24 1.03 -14.59
N ILE A 96 -0.40 -0.04 -15.38
CA ILE A 96 -1.68 -0.43 -15.98
C ILE A 96 -2.22 -1.68 -15.26
N ASN A 97 -3.35 -1.54 -14.59
CA ASN A 97 -4.09 -2.66 -14.03
C ASN A 97 -5.17 -3.15 -15.00
N THR A 98 -5.76 -4.32 -14.74
CA THR A 98 -6.81 -4.92 -15.60
C THR A 98 -8.02 -4.00 -15.81
N ARG A 99 -8.36 -3.14 -14.84
CA ARG A 99 -9.46 -2.16 -14.99
C ARG A 99 -9.09 -1.04 -15.96
N THR A 100 -7.84 -0.56 -15.89
CA THR A 100 -7.32 0.46 -16.83
C THR A 100 -7.19 -0.13 -18.23
N GLU A 101 -6.65 -1.35 -18.36
CA GLU A 101 -6.58 -2.09 -19.61
C GLU A 101 -7.96 -2.21 -20.29
N LYS A 102 -8.99 -2.66 -19.57
CA LYS A 102 -10.36 -2.72 -20.10
C LYS A 102 -10.87 -1.37 -20.63
N LYS A 103 -10.49 -0.27 -19.99
CA LYS A 103 -10.85 1.08 -20.47
C LYS A 103 -10.06 1.49 -21.72
N LEU A 104 -8.80 1.11 -21.82
CA LEU A 104 -7.95 1.35 -23.00
C LEU A 104 -8.41 0.50 -24.18
N ASN A 105 -8.69 -0.79 -23.96
CA ASN A 105 -9.18 -1.71 -24.99
C ASN A 105 -10.49 -1.22 -25.64
N LYS A 106 -11.40 -0.63 -24.86
CA LYS A 106 -12.63 -0.01 -25.39
C LYS A 106 -12.37 1.16 -26.34
N ARG A 107 -11.14 1.68 -26.41
CA ARG A 107 -10.68 2.75 -27.30
C ARG A 107 -9.83 2.24 -28.45
N GLY A 108 -9.72 0.92 -28.62
CA GLY A 108 -8.90 0.30 -29.64
C GLY A 108 -7.40 0.29 -29.31
N ILE A 109 -7.03 0.49 -28.03
CA ILE A 109 -5.64 0.46 -27.57
C ILE A 109 -5.39 -0.90 -26.95
N PHE A 110 -4.60 -1.76 -27.60
CA PHE A 110 -4.32 -3.15 -27.18
C PHE A 110 -2.85 -3.40 -26.86
N THR A 111 -1.95 -2.57 -27.40
CA THR A 111 -0.50 -2.63 -27.17
C THR A 111 0.01 -1.31 -26.61
N ILE A 112 1.23 -1.32 -26.06
CA ILE A 112 1.88 -0.07 -25.64
C ILE A 112 2.24 0.81 -26.85
N GLY A 113 2.49 0.21 -28.01
CA GLY A 113 2.65 0.93 -29.27
C GLY A 113 1.37 1.69 -29.65
N ASP A 114 0.20 1.06 -29.54
CA ASP A 114 -1.08 1.77 -29.77
C ASP A 114 -1.23 2.94 -28.80
N LEU A 115 -0.88 2.74 -27.53
CA LEU A 115 -0.94 3.78 -26.49
C LEU A 115 -0.01 4.95 -26.80
N ALA A 116 1.22 4.67 -27.28
CA ALA A 116 2.20 5.68 -27.65
C ALA A 116 1.70 6.55 -28.82
N HIS A 117 1.04 5.94 -29.82
CA HIS A 117 0.53 6.64 -30.98
C HIS A 117 -0.88 7.22 -30.80
N TYR A 118 -1.53 6.93 -29.66
CA TYR A 118 -2.87 7.46 -29.37
C TYR A 118 -2.80 8.95 -29.04
N PRO A 119 -3.72 9.79 -29.56
CA PRO A 119 -3.64 11.23 -29.35
C PRO A 119 -3.68 11.60 -27.87
N TYR A 120 -2.63 12.28 -27.40
CA TYR A 120 -2.42 12.71 -26.03
C TYR A 120 -3.63 13.41 -25.39
N GLN A 121 -4.31 14.26 -26.17
CA GLN A 121 -5.45 15.05 -25.69
C GLN A 121 -6.61 14.17 -25.18
N TYR A 122 -6.86 13.05 -25.85
CA TYR A 122 -7.91 12.11 -25.44
C TYR A 122 -7.49 11.33 -24.19
N LEU A 123 -6.22 10.93 -24.06
CA LEU A 123 -5.73 10.30 -22.85
C LEU A 123 -5.83 11.23 -21.65
N LYS A 124 -5.46 12.50 -21.79
CA LYS A 124 -5.61 13.52 -20.76
C LYS A 124 -7.06 13.72 -20.34
N ARG A 125 -7.99 13.82 -21.32
CA ARG A 125 -9.42 13.98 -21.06
C ARG A 125 -10.00 12.80 -20.28
N ASP A 126 -9.63 11.56 -20.65
CA ASP A 126 -10.29 10.35 -20.18
C ASP A 126 -9.66 9.78 -18.91
N PHE A 127 -8.39 10.04 -18.65
CA PHE A 127 -7.61 9.53 -17.53
C PHE A 127 -6.95 10.62 -16.67
N GLY A 128 -7.11 11.92 -17.01
CA GLY A 128 -6.50 13.03 -16.29
C GLY A 128 -4.98 12.99 -16.30
N ILE A 129 -4.36 13.29 -15.16
CA ILE A 129 -2.90 13.25 -14.96
C ILE A 129 -2.35 11.85 -15.30
N LYS A 130 -3.03 10.79 -14.87
CA LYS A 130 -2.62 9.43 -15.20
C LYS A 130 -2.54 9.15 -16.69
N GLY A 131 -3.41 9.79 -17.50
CA GLY A 131 -3.36 9.69 -18.96
C GLY A 131 -2.11 10.32 -19.55
N ILE A 132 -1.65 11.43 -18.94
CA ILE A 132 -0.39 12.09 -19.30
C ILE A 132 0.79 11.16 -19.01
N ASP A 133 0.84 10.61 -17.80
CA ASP A 133 1.90 9.68 -17.38
C ASP A 133 1.95 8.45 -18.27
N LEU A 134 0.78 7.85 -18.58
CA LEU A 134 0.68 6.70 -19.47
C LEU A 134 1.22 6.99 -20.87
N HIS A 135 0.95 8.18 -21.43
CA HIS A 135 1.50 8.58 -22.72
C HIS A 135 3.01 8.72 -22.69
N LEU A 136 3.56 9.41 -21.68
CA LEU A 136 5.01 9.56 -21.51
C LEU A 136 5.68 8.19 -21.30
N HIS A 137 5.11 7.36 -20.44
CA HIS A 137 5.60 6.02 -20.16
C HIS A 137 5.59 5.13 -21.41
N ALA A 138 4.57 5.25 -22.29
CA ALA A 138 4.55 4.52 -23.55
C ALA A 138 5.70 4.91 -24.51
N HIS A 139 6.27 6.10 -24.34
CA HIS A 139 7.47 6.55 -25.03
C HIS A 139 8.77 6.21 -24.24
N GLY A 140 8.67 5.45 -23.15
CA GLY A 140 9.81 5.13 -22.30
C GLY A 140 10.29 6.28 -21.41
N ILE A 141 9.54 7.38 -21.32
CA ILE A 141 9.88 8.58 -20.55
C ILE A 141 9.28 8.47 -19.16
N ASP A 142 10.12 8.47 -18.15
CA ASP A 142 9.73 8.53 -16.73
C ASP A 142 10.45 9.72 -16.08
N GLN A 143 9.68 10.65 -15.55
CA GLN A 143 10.18 11.86 -14.90
C GLN A 143 10.44 11.67 -13.40
N SER A 144 10.18 10.50 -12.87
CA SER A 144 10.37 10.18 -11.46
C SER A 144 11.86 10.22 -11.10
N LYS A 145 12.17 10.77 -9.93
CA LYS A 145 13.55 10.85 -9.44
C LYS A 145 13.66 10.16 -8.08
N ILE A 146 14.56 9.19 -7.97
CA ILE A 146 14.83 8.45 -6.73
C ILE A 146 15.18 9.38 -5.56
N ARG A 147 15.82 10.53 -5.85
CA ARG A 147 16.27 11.50 -4.83
C ARG A 147 15.15 12.35 -4.27
N GLU A 148 14.05 12.49 -4.99
CA GLU A 148 12.94 13.35 -4.59
C GLU A 148 11.95 12.56 -3.73
N LYS A 149 11.88 12.89 -2.44
CA LYS A 149 10.85 12.33 -1.56
C LYS A 149 9.49 12.88 -1.94
N HIS A 150 8.57 12.00 -2.26
CA HIS A 150 7.18 12.37 -2.51
C HIS A 150 6.58 13.03 -1.26
N LYS A 151 6.06 14.26 -1.41
CA LYS A 151 5.33 14.96 -0.35
C LYS A 151 3.89 14.45 -0.33
N ILE A 152 3.55 13.69 0.71
CA ILE A 152 2.17 13.22 0.92
C ILE A 152 1.34 14.42 1.40
N THR A 153 0.43 14.91 0.55
CA THR A 153 -0.44 16.04 0.87
C THR A 153 -1.57 15.65 1.83
N ASN A 154 -2.10 14.43 1.67
CA ASN A 154 -3.18 13.89 2.52
C ASN A 154 -2.74 12.55 3.11
N PRO A 155 -2.01 12.55 4.23
CA PRO A 155 -1.56 11.31 4.85
C PRO A 155 -2.75 10.50 5.37
N SER A 156 -2.67 9.18 5.22
CA SER A 156 -3.62 8.24 5.80
C SER A 156 -2.89 7.15 6.57
N ILE A 157 -3.52 6.66 7.63
CA ILE A 157 -3.10 5.44 8.34
C ILE A 157 -4.21 4.44 8.16
N CYS A 158 -3.92 3.36 7.44
CA CYS A 158 -4.89 2.34 7.11
C CYS A 158 -4.44 0.95 7.53
N LYS A 159 -5.43 0.09 7.74
CA LYS A 159 -5.28 -1.34 7.91
C LYS A 159 -6.41 -2.04 7.16
N SER A 160 -6.05 -3.08 6.42
CA SER A 160 -7.01 -3.94 5.73
C SER A 160 -6.66 -5.40 5.99
N GLN A 161 -7.66 -6.26 5.88
CA GLN A 161 -7.50 -7.70 6.01
C GLN A 161 -8.44 -8.42 5.04
N ILE A 162 -7.89 -9.42 4.36
CA ILE A 162 -8.66 -10.47 3.71
C ILE A 162 -8.82 -11.57 4.76
N LEU A 163 -10.05 -11.93 5.08
CA LEU A 163 -10.36 -12.94 6.07
C LEU A 163 -10.03 -14.34 5.53
N MET A 164 -9.58 -15.25 6.40
CA MET A 164 -9.17 -16.60 5.99
C MET A 164 -10.36 -17.47 5.54
N HIS A 165 -11.52 -17.22 6.08
CA HIS A 165 -12.80 -17.82 5.69
C HIS A 165 -13.88 -16.76 5.65
N ASP A 166 -15.12 -17.14 5.36
CA ASP A 166 -16.25 -16.23 5.32
C ASP A 166 -16.77 -16.00 6.75
N TYR A 167 -17.05 -14.74 7.06
CA TYR A 167 -17.46 -14.28 8.39
C TYR A 167 -18.91 -13.81 8.36
N THR A 168 -19.65 -14.05 9.44
CA THR A 168 -20.93 -13.38 9.68
C THR A 168 -20.70 -11.90 9.96
N TYR A 169 -21.74 -11.09 9.94
CA TYR A 169 -21.64 -9.67 10.28
C TYR A 169 -21.09 -9.46 11.71
N GLU A 170 -21.58 -10.25 12.68
CA GLU A 170 -21.15 -10.15 14.07
C GLU A 170 -19.66 -10.51 14.23
N ASP A 171 -19.20 -11.58 13.58
CA ASP A 171 -17.79 -11.95 13.60
C ASP A 171 -16.89 -10.90 12.89
N ALA A 172 -17.36 -10.36 11.78
CA ALA A 172 -16.65 -9.30 11.06
C ALA A 172 -16.50 -8.02 11.88
N LYS A 173 -17.45 -7.69 12.78
CA LYS A 173 -17.32 -6.58 13.73
C LYS A 173 -16.16 -6.79 14.71
N VAL A 174 -15.93 -8.02 15.16
CA VAL A 174 -14.78 -8.34 16.05
C VAL A 174 -13.46 -8.00 15.36
N VAL A 175 -13.31 -8.47 14.13
CA VAL A 175 -12.09 -8.19 13.35
C VAL A 175 -11.95 -6.70 13.05
N MET A 176 -13.03 -6.00 12.73
CA MET A 176 -12.99 -4.55 12.51
C MET A 176 -12.49 -3.80 13.74
N GLN A 177 -12.91 -4.19 14.96
CA GLN A 177 -12.40 -3.61 16.20
C GLN A 177 -10.88 -3.84 16.36
N GLU A 178 -10.39 -5.03 16.04
CA GLU A 178 -8.96 -5.33 16.04
C GLU A 178 -8.16 -4.45 15.04
N LEU A 179 -8.73 -4.21 13.85
CA LEU A 179 -8.12 -3.31 12.86
C LEU A 179 -8.09 -1.86 13.37
N ILE A 180 -9.16 -1.42 14.03
CA ILE A 180 -9.25 -0.08 14.64
C ILE A 180 -8.20 0.07 15.74
N GLU A 181 -7.98 -0.94 16.61
CA GLU A 181 -6.92 -0.92 17.61
C GLU A 181 -5.55 -0.65 16.97
N ASP A 182 -5.22 -1.38 15.89
CA ASP A 182 -3.91 -1.24 15.22
C ASP A 182 -3.73 0.16 14.59
N VAL A 183 -4.75 0.70 13.93
CA VAL A 183 -4.63 2.04 13.33
C VAL A 183 -4.63 3.14 14.38
N ALA A 184 -5.41 3.02 15.46
CA ALA A 184 -5.45 3.99 16.56
C ALA A 184 -4.10 4.04 17.29
N MET A 185 -3.50 2.89 17.63
CA MET A 185 -2.14 2.81 18.18
C MET A 185 -1.14 3.53 17.26
N ARG A 186 -1.17 3.26 15.96
CA ARG A 186 -0.25 3.90 14.98
C ARG A 186 -0.43 5.40 14.88
N VAL A 187 -1.63 5.94 15.12
CA VAL A 187 -1.90 7.38 15.21
C VAL A 187 -1.33 7.95 16.50
N ARG A 188 -1.54 7.29 17.66
CA ARG A 188 -0.99 7.70 18.97
C ARG A 188 0.54 7.73 18.97
N LEU A 189 1.20 6.72 18.40
CA LEU A 189 2.67 6.68 18.26
C LEU A 189 3.22 7.88 17.46
N ARG A 190 2.41 8.48 16.59
CA ARG A 190 2.76 9.72 15.86
C ARG A 190 2.35 11.00 16.59
N LYS A 191 1.82 10.88 17.82
CA LYS A 191 1.29 11.99 18.60
C LYS A 191 0.26 12.82 17.84
N MET A 192 -0.64 12.13 17.16
CA MET A 192 -1.70 12.70 16.32
C MET A 192 -3.08 12.24 16.78
N ARG A 193 -4.11 12.93 16.32
CA ARG A 193 -5.52 12.54 16.37
C ARG A 193 -6.08 12.61 14.95
N ALA A 194 -7.03 11.76 14.62
CA ALA A 194 -7.68 11.73 13.31
C ALA A 194 -9.11 12.30 13.40
N ARG A 195 -9.53 13.00 12.37
CA ARG A 195 -10.88 13.57 12.29
C ARG A 195 -11.77 12.80 11.33
N THR A 196 -11.22 12.24 10.27
CA THR A 196 -12.00 11.52 9.25
C THR A 196 -11.68 10.04 9.27
N ILE A 197 -12.72 9.24 9.28
CA ILE A 197 -12.69 7.78 9.31
C ILE A 197 -13.31 7.27 8.02
N HIS A 198 -12.63 6.36 7.35
CA HIS A 198 -13.18 5.57 6.26
C HIS A 198 -13.12 4.10 6.66
N PHE A 199 -14.20 3.34 6.41
CA PHE A 199 -14.25 1.91 6.61
C PHE A 199 -14.90 1.20 5.43
N SER A 200 -14.60 -0.09 5.29
CA SER A 200 -15.30 -0.96 4.35
C SER A 200 -15.50 -2.36 4.91
N PHE A 201 -16.65 -2.94 4.54
CA PHE A 201 -17.01 -4.33 4.72
C PHE A 201 -17.29 -4.92 3.34
N GLY A 202 -16.38 -5.74 2.82
CA GLY A 202 -16.54 -6.38 1.52
C GLY A 202 -17.19 -7.75 1.65
N TYR A 203 -18.19 -8.01 0.82
CA TYR A 203 -18.90 -9.26 0.79
C TYR A 203 -18.07 -10.38 0.16
N LYS A 204 -18.44 -11.64 0.44
CA LYS A 204 -17.83 -12.84 -0.11
C LYS A 204 -17.84 -12.85 -1.63
N ASP A 205 -18.99 -12.57 -2.23
CA ASP A 205 -19.23 -12.69 -3.68
C ASP A 205 -18.91 -11.41 -4.45
N GLY A 206 -18.21 -10.48 -3.81
CA GLY A 206 -17.84 -9.19 -4.37
C GLY A 206 -18.81 -8.07 -3.99
N GLY A 207 -18.39 -6.83 -4.25
CA GLY A 207 -19.08 -5.65 -3.74
C GLY A 207 -18.82 -5.43 -2.25
N GLY A 208 -19.72 -4.71 -1.59
CA GLY A 208 -19.59 -4.41 -0.17
C GLY A 208 -20.04 -2.99 0.17
N VAL A 209 -19.99 -2.70 1.46
CA VAL A 209 -20.29 -1.38 2.02
C VAL A 209 -19.01 -0.64 2.32
N HIS A 210 -18.97 0.62 1.95
CA HIS A 210 -17.92 1.55 2.35
C HIS A 210 -18.52 2.89 2.72
N LYS A 211 -17.98 3.51 3.74
CA LYS A 211 -18.43 4.82 4.21
C LYS A 211 -17.26 5.64 4.72
N GLN A 212 -17.26 6.91 4.36
CA GLN A 212 -16.42 7.93 4.97
C GLN A 212 -17.28 8.87 5.78
N PHE A 213 -16.84 9.22 6.98
CA PHE A 213 -17.49 10.20 7.83
C PHE A 213 -16.46 10.99 8.63
N THR A 214 -16.84 12.17 9.05
CA THR A 214 -15.99 13.07 9.83
C THR A 214 -16.57 13.17 11.24
N LEU A 215 -15.69 13.06 12.24
CA LEU A 215 -16.03 13.25 13.64
C LEU A 215 -16.07 14.76 13.96
N ASP A 216 -16.93 15.13 14.88
CA ASP A 216 -16.98 16.52 15.37
C ASP A 216 -15.65 16.88 16.06
N GLU A 217 -15.09 15.95 16.83
CA GLU A 217 -13.79 16.08 17.47
C GLU A 217 -12.78 15.04 16.97
N PRO A 218 -11.51 15.48 16.73
CA PRO A 218 -10.45 14.56 16.37
C PRO A 218 -10.13 13.62 17.54
N THR A 219 -9.94 12.33 17.24
CA THR A 219 -9.65 11.31 18.24
C THR A 219 -8.53 10.35 17.82
N ASN A 220 -7.95 9.67 18.80
CA ASN A 220 -7.06 8.52 18.62
C ASN A 220 -7.46 7.35 19.56
N LEU A 221 -8.69 7.43 20.12
CA LEU A 221 -9.25 6.41 21.00
C LEU A 221 -10.09 5.41 20.20
N GLU A 222 -9.79 4.13 20.34
CA GLU A 222 -10.48 3.04 19.63
C GLU A 222 -11.99 3.06 19.87
N LYS A 223 -12.41 3.34 21.12
CA LYS A 223 -13.82 3.36 21.53
C LYS A 223 -14.62 4.40 20.75
N GLU A 224 -14.07 5.58 20.57
CA GLU A 224 -14.72 6.67 19.84
C GLU A 224 -14.79 6.37 18.33
N ILE A 225 -13.69 5.85 17.77
CA ILE A 225 -13.63 5.42 16.37
C ILE A 225 -14.66 4.31 16.12
N TRP A 226 -14.67 3.28 16.99
CA TRP A 226 -15.59 2.15 16.88
C TRP A 226 -17.05 2.60 16.94
N LYS A 227 -17.40 3.47 17.89
CA LYS A 227 -18.77 4.01 18.01
C LYS A 227 -19.28 4.63 16.71
N GLY A 228 -18.41 5.38 16.01
CA GLY A 228 -18.75 5.95 14.72
C GLY A 228 -18.89 4.90 13.61
N VAL A 229 -17.96 3.95 13.54
CA VAL A 229 -17.99 2.84 12.56
C VAL A 229 -19.22 1.95 12.79
N GLU A 230 -19.47 1.54 14.03
CA GLU A 230 -20.60 0.66 14.39
C GLU A 230 -21.94 1.29 14.04
N LYS A 231 -22.11 2.58 14.33
CA LYS A 231 -23.34 3.32 13.97
C LYS A 231 -23.66 3.19 12.47
N TRP A 232 -22.68 3.47 11.63
CA TRP A 232 -22.88 3.41 10.18
C TRP A 232 -22.91 1.99 9.63
N ALA A 233 -22.12 1.08 10.19
CA ALA A 233 -22.11 -0.31 9.78
C ALA A 233 -23.49 -0.98 10.08
N ASN A 234 -24.06 -0.75 11.24
CA ASN A 234 -25.39 -1.27 11.61
C ASN A 234 -26.51 -0.77 10.68
N GLN A 235 -26.35 0.40 10.06
CA GLN A 235 -27.32 0.97 9.13
C GLN A 235 -27.14 0.50 7.69
N LEU A 236 -25.92 0.20 7.28
CA LEU A 236 -25.57 0.00 5.88
C LEU A 236 -25.26 -1.45 5.54
N CYS A 237 -24.78 -2.25 6.49
CA CYS A 237 -24.38 -3.63 6.26
C CYS A 237 -25.59 -4.57 6.29
N GLU A 238 -25.63 -5.50 5.36
CA GLU A 238 -26.62 -6.58 5.30
C GLU A 238 -26.20 -7.73 6.22
N LYS A 239 -27.00 -8.02 7.24
CA LYS A 239 -26.63 -8.94 8.31
C LYS A 239 -26.63 -10.41 7.90
N GLU A 240 -27.37 -10.75 6.87
CA GLU A 240 -27.51 -12.11 6.32
C GLU A 240 -26.38 -12.48 5.36
N LEU A 241 -25.62 -11.49 4.87
CA LEU A 241 -24.52 -11.74 3.95
C LEU A 241 -23.23 -12.11 4.69
N LEU A 242 -22.39 -12.85 3.99
CA LEU A 242 -21.04 -13.22 4.47
C LEU A 242 -19.99 -12.22 4.00
N TYR A 243 -19.02 -11.95 4.87
CA TYR A 243 -17.98 -10.96 4.70
C TYR A 243 -16.62 -11.61 4.46
N ARG A 244 -15.81 -11.03 3.56
CA ARG A 244 -14.50 -11.56 3.19
C ARG A 244 -13.37 -10.55 3.32
N THR A 245 -13.65 -9.26 3.25
CA THR A 245 -12.62 -8.21 3.35
C THR A 245 -13.07 -7.09 4.27
N LEU A 246 -12.14 -6.60 5.07
CA LEU A 246 -12.37 -5.49 5.98
C LEU A 246 -11.26 -4.45 5.82
N SER A 247 -11.61 -3.19 5.93
CA SER A 247 -10.60 -2.13 6.01
C SER A 247 -11.06 -0.94 6.84
N VAL A 248 -10.10 -0.28 7.47
CA VAL A 248 -10.29 0.99 8.15
C VAL A 248 -9.12 1.92 7.81
N SER A 249 -9.42 3.18 7.58
CA SER A 249 -8.45 4.23 7.30
C SER A 249 -8.78 5.50 8.06
N LEU A 250 -7.76 6.11 8.64
CA LEU A 250 -7.85 7.37 9.38
C LEU A 250 -7.11 8.45 8.59
N THR A 251 -7.71 9.63 8.50
CA THR A 251 -7.17 10.79 7.76
C THR A 251 -7.48 12.09 8.49
N GLN A 252 -7.04 13.22 7.92
CA GLN A 252 -7.19 14.55 8.50
C GLN A 252 -6.64 14.62 9.93
N PHE A 253 -5.31 14.38 10.01
CA PHE A 253 -4.62 14.36 11.28
C PHE A 253 -4.36 15.77 11.82
N VAL A 254 -4.53 15.90 13.14
CA VAL A 254 -4.14 17.06 13.92
C VAL A 254 -3.18 16.65 15.02
N PRO A 255 -2.23 17.52 15.44
CA PRO A 255 -1.36 17.24 16.58
C PRO A 255 -2.14 17.03 17.89
N GLU A 256 -1.67 16.14 18.75
CA GLU A 256 -2.32 15.81 20.04
C GLU A 256 -2.48 17.03 20.98
N GLY A 257 -1.58 18.01 20.88
CA GLY A 257 -1.58 19.21 21.74
C GLY A 257 -2.66 20.25 21.42
N ILE A 258 -3.36 20.12 20.28
CA ILE A 258 -4.43 21.04 19.88
C ILE A 258 -5.77 20.38 20.20
N GLN A 259 -6.45 20.86 21.23
CA GLN A 259 -7.78 20.37 21.62
C GLN A 259 -8.72 21.55 21.86
N GLN A 260 -9.85 21.52 21.19
CA GLN A 260 -10.98 22.36 21.54
C GLN A 260 -11.74 21.69 22.68
N LEU A 261 -11.93 22.40 23.78
CA LEU A 261 -12.71 21.88 24.90
C LEU A 261 -14.18 21.81 24.50
N ASN A 262 -14.83 20.71 24.83
CA ASN A 262 -16.25 20.50 24.60
C ASN A 262 -16.95 20.32 25.95
N LEU A 263 -17.90 21.20 26.26
CA LEU A 263 -18.64 21.18 27.51
C LEU A 263 -19.50 19.92 27.72
N PHE A 264 -19.76 19.16 26.66
CA PHE A 264 -20.60 17.94 26.71
C PHE A 264 -19.79 16.66 26.79
N VAL A 265 -18.46 16.74 26.85
CA VAL A 265 -17.56 15.59 26.97
C VAL A 265 -16.97 15.58 28.37
N ASP A 266 -17.04 14.42 29.03
CA ASP A 266 -16.37 14.21 30.30
C ASP A 266 -14.86 14.15 30.09
N GLU A 267 -14.20 15.24 30.37
CA GLU A 267 -12.74 15.40 30.26
C GLU A 267 -11.97 14.42 31.15
N TYR A 268 -12.50 14.06 32.33
CA TYR A 268 -11.85 13.13 33.23
C TYR A 268 -11.83 11.72 32.66
N GLU A 269 -12.97 11.24 32.17
CA GLU A 269 -13.09 9.92 31.54
C GLU A 269 -12.26 9.84 30.25
N ARG A 270 -12.19 10.93 29.47
CA ARG A 270 -11.37 11.00 28.28
C ARG A 270 -9.87 10.90 28.60
N LYS A 271 -9.37 11.68 29.56
CA LYS A 271 -7.97 11.63 30.02
C LYS A 271 -7.61 10.26 30.57
N ARG A 272 -8.50 9.62 31.32
CA ARG A 272 -8.34 8.27 31.81
C ARG A 272 -8.22 7.25 30.68
N SER A 273 -9.07 7.36 29.66
CA SER A 273 -9.03 6.51 28.48
C SER A 273 -7.74 6.70 27.66
N GLU A 274 -7.28 7.94 27.50
CA GLU A 274 -6.01 8.26 26.84
C GLU A 274 -4.81 7.69 27.62
N ALA A 275 -4.80 7.81 28.95
CA ALA A 275 -3.74 7.27 29.80
C ALA A 275 -3.69 5.75 29.72
N LEU A 276 -4.84 5.09 29.76
CA LEU A 276 -4.94 3.63 29.61
C LEU A 276 -4.44 3.18 28.23
N ALA A 277 -4.88 3.83 27.16
CA ALA A 277 -4.45 3.51 25.80
C ALA A 277 -2.92 3.65 25.64
N LYS A 278 -2.34 4.73 26.17
CA LYS A 278 -0.87 4.94 26.17
C LYS A 278 -0.12 3.87 26.99
N ALA A 279 -0.65 3.48 28.12
CA ALA A 279 -0.04 2.41 28.94
C ALA A 279 -0.05 1.06 28.21
N ILE A 280 -1.17 0.73 27.53
CA ILE A 280 -1.26 -0.48 26.70
C ILE A 280 -0.28 -0.41 25.54
N ASP A 281 -0.17 0.72 24.84
CA ASP A 281 0.78 0.90 23.74
C ASP A 281 2.23 0.69 24.20
N GLN A 282 2.61 1.23 25.36
CA GLN A 282 3.95 1.04 25.94
C GLN A 282 4.24 -0.43 26.30
N LEU A 283 3.25 -1.14 26.85
CA LEU A 283 3.39 -2.58 27.13
C LEU A 283 3.56 -3.38 25.85
N GLN A 284 2.77 -3.06 24.81
CA GLN A 284 2.85 -3.75 23.51
C GLN A 284 4.16 -3.43 22.75
N GLU A 285 4.70 -2.21 22.90
CA GLU A 285 6.01 -1.84 22.34
C GLU A 285 7.15 -2.61 23.04
N LYS A 286 7.10 -2.73 24.36
CA LYS A 286 8.14 -3.36 25.15
C LYS A 286 8.11 -4.89 25.08
N TYR A 287 6.93 -5.50 25.11
CA TYR A 287 6.76 -6.95 25.27
C TYR A 287 6.09 -7.64 24.08
N GLY A 288 5.78 -6.88 23.02
CA GLY A 288 5.13 -7.39 21.82
C GLY A 288 3.61 -7.19 21.82
N LYS A 289 3.03 -7.15 20.63
CA LYS A 289 1.60 -6.80 20.40
C LYS A 289 0.59 -7.76 21.03
N GLY A 290 1.00 -8.95 21.41
CA GLY A 290 0.14 -9.98 22.01
C GLY A 290 0.02 -9.89 23.54
N ILE A 291 0.84 -9.07 24.24
CA ILE A 291 0.91 -9.07 25.70
C ILE A 291 -0.39 -8.59 26.37
N VAL A 292 -1.07 -7.64 25.75
CA VAL A 292 -2.37 -7.13 26.21
C VAL A 292 -3.33 -7.13 25.02
N SER A 293 -4.48 -7.75 25.21
CA SER A 293 -5.55 -7.80 24.20
C SER A 293 -6.92 -7.77 24.86
N LYS A 294 -7.93 -7.31 24.12
CA LYS A 294 -9.31 -7.39 24.59
C LYS A 294 -9.78 -8.84 24.56
N ALA A 295 -10.65 -9.22 25.50
CA ALA A 295 -11.19 -10.57 25.59
C ALA A 295 -11.87 -11.04 24.29
N ILE A 296 -12.49 -10.12 23.56
CA ILE A 296 -13.14 -10.40 22.26
C ILE A 296 -12.15 -10.94 21.20
N SER A 297 -10.87 -10.61 21.26
CA SER A 297 -9.85 -11.14 20.34
C SER A 297 -9.50 -12.62 20.60
N TYR A 298 -9.99 -13.21 21.71
CA TYR A 298 -9.82 -14.63 22.03
C TYR A 298 -11.02 -15.50 21.62
N THR A 299 -12.06 -14.89 21.04
CA THR A 299 -13.17 -15.64 20.44
C THR A 299 -12.75 -16.24 19.11
N ASP A 300 -13.54 -17.18 18.59
CA ASP A 300 -13.33 -17.83 17.29
C ASP A 300 -13.32 -16.82 16.12
N ALA A 301 -14.01 -15.70 16.29
CA ALA A 301 -14.01 -14.58 15.33
C ALA A 301 -12.71 -13.77 15.32
N GLY A 302 -11.92 -13.80 16.42
CA GLY A 302 -10.69 -13.02 16.56
C GLY A 302 -9.58 -13.48 15.62
N THR A 303 -8.89 -12.53 15.00
CA THR A 303 -7.79 -12.83 14.06
C THR A 303 -6.44 -12.31 14.56
N LYS A 304 -6.41 -11.54 15.64
CA LYS A 304 -5.22 -10.84 16.14
C LYS A 304 -4.03 -11.78 16.35
N TYR A 305 -4.24 -12.88 17.05
CA TYR A 305 -3.17 -13.84 17.36
C TYR A 305 -2.70 -14.61 16.12
N GLY A 306 -3.62 -15.01 15.24
CA GLY A 306 -3.25 -15.62 13.96
C GLY A 306 -2.40 -14.67 13.09
N ARG A 307 -2.68 -13.37 13.12
CA ARG A 307 -1.90 -12.36 12.39
C ARG A 307 -0.51 -12.11 12.97
N LEU A 308 -0.31 -12.26 14.29
CA LEU A 308 1.01 -12.09 14.92
C LEU A 308 2.03 -13.11 14.44
N GLY A 309 1.58 -14.30 14.00
CA GLY A 309 2.42 -15.34 13.41
C GLY A 309 2.59 -15.22 11.88
N LEU A 310 2.13 -14.13 11.26
CA LEU A 310 2.24 -13.94 9.80
C LEU A 310 3.32 -12.90 9.47
N MET A 311 4.25 -13.26 8.59
CA MET A 311 5.16 -12.32 7.94
C MET A 311 4.62 -11.97 6.55
N ALA A 312 4.33 -10.69 6.31
CA ALA A 312 3.76 -10.20 5.03
C ALA A 312 2.51 -10.97 4.54
N GLY A 313 1.70 -11.49 5.48
CA GLY A 313 0.48 -12.24 5.16
C GLY A 313 0.66 -13.75 4.99
N HIS A 314 1.87 -14.28 5.11
CA HIS A 314 2.18 -15.71 5.02
C HIS A 314 2.59 -16.26 6.38
N LYS A 315 2.22 -17.52 6.66
CA LYS A 315 2.73 -18.25 7.85
C LYS A 315 4.24 -18.45 7.70
N MET A 316 4.97 -18.19 8.79
CA MET A 316 6.38 -18.56 8.89
C MET A 316 6.52 -20.06 9.06
#